data_f6058c6692e0f16b27b65ad02a4a50e4
#
_entry.id   f6058c6692e0f16b27b65ad02a4a50e4
#
_cell.length_a   1.000
_cell.length_b   1.000
_cell.length_c   1.000
_cell.angle_alpha   90.00
_cell.angle_beta   90.00
_cell.angle_gamma   90.00
#
_symmetry.space_group_name_H-M   'P 1'
#
loop_
_entity.id
_entity.type
_entity.pdbx_description
1 polymer ?
#
loop_
_entity_poly.entity_id
_entity_poly.type
_entity_poly.pdbx_seq_one_letter_code
_entity_poly.pdbx_strand_id
1 'polypeptide(L)'
;VKNLLQIIALVTATATTGLLAEAPPGKPNILCLVSEDNGRFLGCYGDAMAQTPTIDKLASEGVLYERCFTTPVCAPSRFTLISGMYAVTCGPAHQMRAQGKIPPWLKGFPNYLREAGYYTTNASKTDYNSPINVNWNGKHYKNRAEGQPFFSVFNHEVSHESCLFPQNEASSFDPAKMRIPPYQPDTPEIRADWARYYSRMKKMDGEIAKKLKSLSDSGLAEDTIVFYFSDNGGVLPRSKRFLHESGTHIPLIVYYPPKWRHLAPAAPGSRIKNPVHFVDIAPTMLSLAGVKIPEYMQGRAFAGESRTEPNEYVFSMRDRMDEIYDMMRSVMDSRWVYIHNYRPDLPYVQPLSYMFQARGYQSWARIAKEGKLTPATSMFWGGKPTEELYDSLADPDNVHNLAADPRHRETLDRMRAALEKRVLANMDNGFLPEGSALEGYDASRVPDAYPIKRVFRMANLASERKVAHLPNLIEALEDPSEPVRWWAAQGCAMLGKDALPAEASLHKRLADASGAVQIAAAEALARLGKPDLALPVLERWIEQEDNGPFAIQAGNVLNRLGSAAKPSLAKMKAWLSLLSNAKKDTYPVRIVTRTIDVLEGREESLVYPTSAK
;
A
#
# COMPACT_ATOMS: atom_id res chain seq x y z
N VAL A 1 -93.83 -5.29 -3.55
CA VAL A 1 -93.82 -3.83 -3.39
C VAL A 1 -92.38 -3.40 -2.93
N LYS A 2 -91.84 -2.52 -3.74
CA LYS A 2 -90.65 -1.66 -3.51
C LYS A 2 -89.28 -2.23 -3.73
N ASN A 3 -88.74 -1.76 -4.85
CA ASN A 3 -87.35 -1.77 -5.30
C ASN A 3 -86.40 -1.14 -4.33
N LEU A 4 -85.17 -1.73 -4.24
CA LEU A 4 -83.99 -1.02 -3.80
C LEU A 4 -82.86 -1.28 -4.82
N LEU A 5 -82.54 -0.24 -5.61
CA LEU A 5 -81.43 -0.19 -6.53
C LEU A 5 -80.10 -0.18 -5.69
N GLN A 6 -79.22 -1.15 -5.94
CA GLN A 6 -77.82 -1.07 -5.52
C GLN A 6 -76.99 -0.56 -6.71
N ILE A 7 -76.41 0.62 -6.52
CA ILE A 7 -75.35 1.20 -7.37
C ILE A 7 -74.06 0.52 -7.06
N ILE A 8 -73.54 -0.30 -7.98
CA ILE A 8 -72.17 -0.84 -7.91
C ILE A 8 -71.23 0.20 -8.54
N ALA A 9 -70.44 0.88 -7.71
CA ALA A 9 -69.34 1.73 -8.18
C ALA A 9 -68.14 0.83 -8.60
N LEU A 10 -67.88 0.80 -9.92
CA LEU A 10 -66.71 0.11 -10.47
C LEU A 10 -65.48 1.02 -10.28
N VAL A 11 -64.64 0.70 -9.30
CA VAL A 11 -63.34 1.36 -9.16
C VAL A 11 -62.36 0.67 -10.10
N THR A 12 -62.09 1.31 -11.24
CA THR A 12 -60.99 0.93 -12.13
C THR A 12 -59.67 1.35 -11.51
N ALA A 13 -58.96 0.40 -10.91
CA ALA A 13 -57.56 0.58 -10.52
C ALA A 13 -56.71 0.56 -11.80
N THR A 14 -56.27 1.73 -12.24
CA THR A 14 -55.21 1.84 -13.25
C THR A 14 -53.88 1.43 -12.59
N ALA A 15 -53.47 0.18 -12.78
CA ALA A 15 -52.13 -0.27 -12.49
C ALA A 15 -51.16 0.43 -13.46
N THR A 16 -50.49 1.46 -13.00
CA THR A 16 -49.29 1.99 -13.66
C THR A 16 -48.21 0.94 -13.57
N THR A 17 -48.15 0.05 -14.57
CA THR A 17 -46.96 -0.74 -14.84
C THR A 17 -45.84 0.22 -15.20
N GLY A 18 -44.97 0.55 -14.22
CA GLY A 18 -43.70 1.20 -14.54
C GLY A 18 -42.95 0.31 -15.52
N LEU A 19 -42.86 0.73 -16.78
CA LEU A 19 -41.94 0.14 -17.73
C LEU A 19 -40.53 0.24 -17.09
N LEU A 20 -40.04 -0.86 -16.60
CA LEU A 20 -38.57 -1.03 -16.41
C LEU A 20 -38.00 -0.84 -17.81
N ALA A 21 -37.30 0.28 -18.02
CA ALA A 21 -36.60 0.50 -19.27
C ALA A 21 -35.68 -0.68 -19.51
N GLU A 22 -35.85 -1.37 -20.62
CA GLU A 22 -35.02 -2.48 -21.06
C GLU A 22 -33.55 -1.99 -21.07
N ALA A 23 -32.62 -2.75 -20.48
CA ALA A 23 -31.22 -2.39 -20.49
C ALA A 23 -30.73 -2.17 -21.92
N PRO A 24 -29.99 -1.09 -22.22
CA PRO A 24 -29.56 -0.79 -23.57
C PRO A 24 -28.72 -1.93 -24.14
N PRO A 25 -28.94 -2.34 -25.41
CA PRO A 25 -28.13 -3.38 -26.01
C PRO A 25 -26.68 -2.96 -26.14
N GLY A 26 -25.75 -3.86 -25.85
CA GLY A 26 -24.30 -3.64 -25.95
C GLY A 26 -23.56 -3.67 -24.60
N LYS A 27 -22.30 -3.30 -24.64
CA LYS A 27 -21.40 -3.25 -23.47
C LYS A 27 -20.81 -1.85 -23.33
N PRO A 28 -20.67 -1.29 -22.10
CA PRO A 28 -20.07 0.02 -21.93
C PRO A 28 -18.59 0.00 -22.32
N ASN A 29 -18.09 1.09 -22.86
CA ASN A 29 -16.66 1.36 -22.83
C ASN A 29 -16.26 1.72 -21.39
N ILE A 30 -15.05 1.39 -20.99
CA ILE A 30 -14.51 1.72 -19.67
C ILE A 30 -13.17 2.43 -19.84
N LEU A 31 -13.08 3.65 -19.32
CA LEU A 31 -11.87 4.47 -19.32
C LEU A 31 -11.38 4.68 -17.89
N CYS A 32 -10.14 4.27 -17.60
CA CYS A 32 -9.47 4.53 -16.35
C CYS A 32 -8.42 5.64 -16.52
N LEU A 33 -8.59 6.73 -15.77
CA LEU A 33 -7.66 7.84 -15.64
C LEU A 33 -6.97 7.69 -14.28
N VAL A 34 -5.75 7.18 -14.27
CA VAL A 34 -5.02 6.81 -13.05
C VAL A 34 -3.96 7.86 -12.77
N SER A 35 -4.10 8.61 -11.67
CA SER A 35 -3.02 9.45 -11.15
C SER A 35 -2.04 8.61 -10.34
N GLU A 36 -0.79 9.02 -10.29
CA GLU A 36 0.22 8.38 -9.46
C GLU A 36 0.43 9.19 -8.19
N ASP A 37 0.57 8.50 -7.04
CA ASP A 37 0.92 9.11 -5.74
C ASP A 37 -0.01 10.28 -5.34
N ASN A 38 -1.31 10.11 -5.46
CA ASN A 38 -2.27 11.17 -5.18
C ASN A 38 -3.23 10.81 -4.04
N GLY A 39 -3.18 11.58 -2.95
CA GLY A 39 -4.18 11.54 -1.88
C GLY A 39 -5.43 12.38 -2.22
N ARG A 40 -6.25 12.68 -1.21
CA ARG A 40 -7.50 13.45 -1.34
C ARG A 40 -7.31 14.97 -1.52
N PHE A 41 -6.17 15.43 -2.04
CA PHE A 41 -5.87 16.86 -2.22
C PHE A 41 -6.52 17.40 -3.50
N LEU A 42 -7.86 17.34 -3.55
CA LEU A 42 -8.73 17.71 -4.66
C LEU A 42 -9.89 18.55 -4.14
N GLY A 43 -10.40 19.51 -4.94
CA GLY A 43 -11.53 20.37 -4.57
C GLY A 43 -12.78 19.58 -4.19
N CYS A 44 -13.13 18.54 -4.95
CA CYS A 44 -14.29 17.68 -4.68
C CYS A 44 -14.19 16.88 -3.36
N TYR A 45 -12.99 16.73 -2.77
CA TYR A 45 -12.78 16.16 -1.43
C TYR A 45 -12.69 17.23 -0.33
N GLY A 46 -12.97 18.50 -0.66
CA GLY A 46 -13.02 19.61 0.30
C GLY A 46 -11.70 20.34 0.50
N ASP A 47 -10.70 20.10 -0.33
CA ASP A 47 -9.43 20.83 -0.27
C ASP A 47 -9.54 22.19 -0.99
N ALA A 48 -9.61 23.27 -0.19
CA ALA A 48 -9.76 24.63 -0.70
C ALA A 48 -8.51 25.15 -1.46
N MET A 49 -7.35 24.53 -1.29
CA MET A 49 -6.12 24.91 -2.00
C MET A 49 -6.02 24.27 -3.38
N ALA A 50 -6.71 23.13 -3.59
CA ALA A 50 -6.65 22.40 -4.84
C ALA A 50 -7.28 23.19 -6.00
N GLN A 51 -6.63 23.17 -7.16
CA GLN A 51 -7.14 23.74 -8.41
C GLN A 51 -7.37 22.61 -9.42
N THR A 52 -8.47 21.85 -9.22
CA THR A 52 -8.78 20.63 -9.95
C THR A 52 -10.18 20.66 -10.58
N PRO A 53 -10.54 21.71 -11.36
CA PRO A 53 -11.92 21.94 -11.82
C PRO A 53 -12.45 20.83 -12.72
N THR A 54 -11.61 20.13 -13.47
CA THR A 54 -12.02 19.02 -14.33
C THR A 54 -12.43 17.80 -13.52
N ILE A 55 -11.63 17.45 -12.50
CA ILE A 55 -11.92 16.32 -11.62
C ILE A 55 -13.11 16.66 -10.73
N ASP A 56 -13.23 17.90 -10.25
CA ASP A 56 -14.36 18.37 -9.46
C ASP A 56 -15.67 18.30 -10.24
N LYS A 57 -15.65 18.66 -11.52
CA LYS A 57 -16.79 18.50 -12.43
C LYS A 57 -17.14 17.02 -12.61
N LEU A 58 -16.15 16.16 -12.87
CA LEU A 58 -16.37 14.71 -13.00
C LEU A 58 -17.04 14.14 -11.74
N ALA A 59 -16.65 14.60 -10.56
CA ALA A 59 -17.24 14.20 -9.29
C ALA A 59 -18.69 14.69 -9.14
N SER A 60 -18.99 15.92 -9.57
CA SER A 60 -20.34 16.49 -9.49
C SER A 60 -21.35 15.80 -10.42
N GLU A 61 -20.88 15.24 -11.52
CA GLU A 61 -21.68 14.53 -12.53
C GLU A 61 -21.63 12.99 -12.34
N GLY A 62 -20.73 12.49 -11.51
CA GLY A 62 -20.50 11.07 -11.22
C GLY A 62 -20.88 10.67 -9.80
N VAL A 63 -20.30 9.57 -9.34
CA VAL A 63 -20.38 9.07 -7.96
C VAL A 63 -18.99 9.18 -7.33
N LEU A 64 -18.89 9.89 -6.20
CA LEU A 64 -17.68 10.05 -5.44
C LEU A 64 -17.66 9.07 -4.26
N TYR A 65 -16.58 8.30 -4.11
CA TYR A 65 -16.37 7.42 -2.98
C TYR A 65 -15.48 8.13 -1.95
N GLU A 66 -16.07 8.46 -0.79
CA GLU A 66 -15.37 9.24 0.26
C GLU A 66 -14.22 8.46 0.91
N ARG A 67 -14.28 7.12 0.90
CA ARG A 67 -13.35 6.24 1.61
C ARG A 67 -12.85 5.11 0.71
N CYS A 68 -11.95 5.44 -0.22
CA CYS A 68 -11.25 4.46 -1.03
C CYS A 68 -9.81 4.29 -0.51
N PHE A 69 -9.40 3.04 -0.30
CA PHE A 69 -8.10 2.71 0.29
C PHE A 69 -7.30 1.76 -0.59
N THR A 70 -5.97 1.82 -0.44
CA THR A 70 -5.04 0.94 -1.12
C THR A 70 -3.78 0.71 -0.29
N THR A 71 -2.86 -0.10 -0.79
CA THR A 71 -1.51 -0.23 -0.26
C THR A 71 -0.73 1.08 -0.48
N PRO A 72 0.08 1.56 0.48
CA PRO A 72 0.67 2.90 0.43
C PRO A 72 1.88 3.03 -0.52
N VAL A 73 1.98 2.18 -1.54
CA VAL A 73 3.06 2.22 -2.55
C VAL A 73 2.63 1.54 -3.84
N CYS A 74 3.14 2.02 -4.99
CA CYS A 74 2.68 1.66 -6.34
C CYS A 74 2.73 0.16 -6.65
N ALA A 75 3.88 -0.53 -6.54
CA ALA A 75 4.01 -1.89 -7.05
C ALA A 75 3.08 -2.91 -6.36
N PRO A 76 3.03 -3.05 -5.02
CA PRO A 76 2.05 -3.91 -4.36
C PRO A 76 0.59 -3.49 -4.58
N SER A 77 0.32 -2.19 -4.67
CA SER A 77 -1.02 -1.67 -4.97
C SER A 77 -1.46 -2.08 -6.39
N ARG A 78 -0.58 -1.93 -7.38
CA ARG A 78 -0.86 -2.30 -8.78
C ARG A 78 -0.98 -3.80 -8.99
N PHE A 79 -0.30 -4.63 -8.17
CA PHE A 79 -0.57 -6.07 -8.12
C PHE A 79 -2.01 -6.34 -7.68
N THR A 80 -2.45 -5.69 -6.59
CA THR A 80 -3.80 -5.84 -6.07
C THR A 80 -4.85 -5.40 -7.10
N LEU A 81 -4.63 -4.26 -7.76
CA LEU A 81 -5.49 -3.74 -8.83
C LEU A 81 -5.66 -4.74 -9.97
N ILE A 82 -4.54 -5.28 -10.50
CA ILE A 82 -4.57 -6.07 -11.73
C ILE A 82 -5.04 -7.51 -11.52
N SER A 83 -4.80 -8.07 -10.32
CA SER A 83 -5.12 -9.46 -9.99
C SER A 83 -6.49 -9.65 -9.32
N GLY A 84 -7.03 -8.62 -8.64
CA GLY A 84 -8.17 -8.75 -7.74
C GLY A 84 -7.87 -9.52 -6.45
N MET A 85 -6.58 -9.63 -6.09
CA MET A 85 -6.10 -10.31 -4.88
C MET A 85 -5.24 -9.37 -4.03
N TYR A 86 -5.29 -9.50 -2.71
CA TYR A 86 -4.35 -8.80 -1.84
C TYR A 86 -2.91 -9.28 -2.11
N ALA A 87 -1.96 -8.36 -2.19
CA ALA A 87 -0.57 -8.67 -2.52
C ALA A 87 0.08 -9.65 -1.52
N VAL A 88 -0.34 -9.64 -0.26
CA VAL A 88 0.10 -10.60 0.77
C VAL A 88 -0.27 -12.05 0.49
N THR A 89 -1.18 -12.30 -0.44
CA THR A 89 -1.64 -13.64 -0.82
C THR A 89 -0.63 -14.38 -1.71
N CYS A 90 0.19 -13.62 -2.44
CA CYS A 90 1.18 -14.10 -3.41
C CYS A 90 2.58 -13.54 -3.10
N GLY A 91 3.11 -13.80 -1.90
CA GLY A 91 4.44 -13.30 -1.53
C GLY A 91 5.50 -13.64 -2.58
N PRO A 92 6.51 -12.82 -2.75
CA PRO A 92 6.73 -11.51 -2.10
C PRO A 92 6.07 -10.30 -2.81
N ALA A 93 4.93 -10.43 -3.49
CA ALA A 93 4.22 -9.32 -4.16
C ALA A 93 3.89 -8.13 -3.21
N HIS A 94 3.86 -8.36 -1.90
CA HIS A 94 3.68 -7.33 -0.88
C HIS A 94 4.95 -6.51 -0.57
N GLN A 95 6.11 -6.99 -0.99
CA GLN A 95 7.39 -6.28 -0.90
C GLN A 95 7.59 -5.38 -2.13
N MET A 96 8.21 -4.22 -1.95
CA MET A 96 8.45 -3.32 -3.08
C MET A 96 9.39 -3.96 -4.10
N ARG A 97 8.91 -4.15 -5.34
CA ARG A 97 9.63 -4.70 -6.51
C ARG A 97 10.31 -6.05 -6.27
N ALA A 98 9.60 -6.96 -5.59
CA ALA A 98 10.13 -8.27 -5.21
C ALA A 98 9.56 -9.45 -6.03
N GLN A 99 8.81 -9.21 -7.09
CA GLN A 99 8.30 -10.21 -8.03
C GLN A 99 7.53 -11.37 -7.37
N GLY A 100 6.27 -11.11 -7.05
CA GLY A 100 5.36 -12.09 -6.43
C GLY A 100 5.33 -13.44 -7.13
N LYS A 101 5.37 -14.52 -6.35
CA LYS A 101 5.27 -15.90 -6.82
C LYS A 101 3.78 -16.27 -6.94
N ILE A 102 3.26 -16.16 -8.15
CA ILE A 102 1.84 -16.35 -8.47
C ILE A 102 1.57 -17.77 -9.01
N PRO A 103 0.35 -18.30 -8.81
CA PRO A 103 -0.02 -19.60 -9.40
C PRO A 103 -0.19 -19.46 -10.93
N PRO A 104 0.04 -20.56 -11.69
CA PRO A 104 0.02 -20.53 -13.18
C PRO A 104 -1.33 -20.10 -13.77
N TRP A 105 -2.44 -20.30 -13.06
CA TRP A 105 -3.77 -19.93 -13.51
C TRP A 105 -4.10 -18.45 -13.33
N LEU A 106 -3.33 -17.70 -12.52
CA LEU A 106 -3.60 -16.29 -12.25
C LEU A 106 -3.23 -15.42 -13.46
N LYS A 107 -4.20 -14.70 -13.98
CA LYS A 107 -4.02 -13.71 -15.04
C LYS A 107 -4.64 -12.38 -14.65
N GLY A 108 -4.13 -11.29 -15.22
CA GLY A 108 -4.71 -9.97 -15.00
C GLY A 108 -6.15 -9.86 -15.50
N PHE A 109 -7.01 -9.13 -14.78
CA PHE A 109 -8.43 -9.02 -15.12
C PHE A 109 -8.70 -8.50 -16.55
N PRO A 110 -7.83 -7.67 -17.21
CA PRO A 110 -8.06 -7.25 -18.59
C PRO A 110 -8.08 -8.43 -19.59
N ASN A 111 -7.48 -9.57 -19.25
CA ASN A 111 -7.58 -10.75 -20.12
C ASN A 111 -9.01 -11.30 -20.19
N TYR A 112 -9.77 -11.28 -19.07
CA TYR A 112 -11.18 -11.68 -19.06
C TYR A 112 -12.04 -10.71 -19.87
N LEU A 113 -11.75 -9.41 -19.82
CA LEU A 113 -12.42 -8.42 -20.65
C LEU A 113 -12.13 -8.67 -22.15
N ARG A 114 -10.88 -8.96 -22.49
CA ARG A 114 -10.47 -9.28 -23.86
C ARG A 114 -11.16 -10.54 -24.37
N GLU A 115 -11.24 -11.58 -23.56
CA GLU A 115 -11.99 -12.82 -23.86
C GLU A 115 -13.48 -12.56 -24.07
N ALA A 116 -14.04 -11.52 -23.43
CA ALA A 116 -15.39 -11.06 -23.60
C ALA A 116 -15.57 -10.08 -24.80
N GLY A 117 -14.55 -9.87 -25.62
CA GLY A 117 -14.59 -9.06 -26.85
C GLY A 117 -14.13 -7.61 -26.69
N TYR A 118 -13.69 -7.17 -25.51
CA TYR A 118 -13.14 -5.83 -25.33
C TYR A 118 -11.79 -5.65 -26.02
N TYR A 119 -11.57 -4.46 -26.56
CA TYR A 119 -10.23 -3.99 -26.94
C TYR A 119 -9.55 -3.37 -25.72
N THR A 120 -8.54 -4.05 -25.18
CA THR A 120 -7.90 -3.64 -23.92
C THR A 120 -6.60 -2.90 -24.17
N THR A 121 -6.41 -1.74 -23.51
CA THR A 121 -5.21 -0.91 -23.71
C THR A 121 -4.65 -0.34 -22.42
N ASN A 122 -3.32 -0.24 -22.36
CA ASN A 122 -2.59 0.49 -21.35
C ASN A 122 -1.49 1.32 -22.02
N ALA A 123 -1.49 2.64 -21.81
CA ALA A 123 -0.61 3.55 -22.51
C ALA A 123 0.83 3.52 -21.97
N SER A 124 1.04 3.28 -20.66
CA SER A 124 2.35 3.39 -20.01
C SER A 124 2.49 2.42 -18.84
N LYS A 125 2.67 2.90 -17.65
CA LYS A 125 3.06 2.20 -16.42
C LYS A 125 2.27 0.92 -16.14
N THR A 126 2.98 -0.17 -15.87
CA THR A 126 2.43 -1.46 -15.41
C THR A 126 2.77 -1.73 -13.94
N ASP A 127 4.03 -1.92 -13.60
CA ASP A 127 4.57 -2.08 -12.23
C ASP A 127 3.77 -3.10 -11.38
N TYR A 128 3.35 -4.23 -11.99
CA TYR A 128 2.45 -5.20 -11.35
C TYR A 128 3.11 -6.12 -10.32
N ASN A 129 4.35 -5.89 -10.00
CA ASN A 129 5.12 -6.59 -8.94
C ASN A 129 5.08 -8.13 -9.01
N SER A 130 4.86 -8.68 -10.17
CA SER A 130 4.79 -10.12 -10.43
C SER A 130 4.86 -10.40 -11.93
N PRO A 131 5.15 -11.64 -12.36
CA PRO A 131 5.11 -12.05 -13.75
C PRO A 131 3.67 -12.26 -14.28
N ILE A 132 2.68 -11.59 -13.70
CA ILE A 132 1.28 -11.74 -14.08
C ILE A 132 1.06 -11.39 -15.55
N ASN A 133 0.47 -12.32 -16.28
CA ASN A 133 0.20 -12.12 -17.70
C ASN A 133 -0.97 -11.14 -17.89
N VAL A 134 -0.72 -10.06 -18.66
CA VAL A 134 -1.74 -9.12 -19.13
C VAL A 134 -1.50 -8.87 -20.62
N ASN A 135 -2.36 -9.44 -21.45
CA ASN A 135 -2.24 -9.33 -22.91
C ASN A 135 -3.00 -8.09 -23.40
N TRP A 136 -2.36 -6.93 -23.37
CA TRP A 136 -2.91 -5.70 -23.90
C TRP A 136 -2.99 -5.73 -25.44
N ASN A 137 -4.11 -5.32 -26.05
CA ASN A 137 -4.23 -5.18 -27.50
C ASN A 137 -3.43 -3.99 -28.03
N GLY A 138 -3.20 -2.95 -27.21
CA GLY A 138 -2.48 -1.77 -27.65
C GLY A 138 -2.29 -0.72 -26.58
N LYS A 139 -1.95 0.50 -27.00
CA LYS A 139 -1.71 1.65 -26.11
C LYS A 139 -2.88 2.66 -26.10
N HIS A 140 -3.78 2.58 -27.08
CA HIS A 140 -4.86 3.57 -27.24
C HIS A 140 -6.15 2.95 -27.81
N TYR A 141 -7.29 3.25 -27.23
CA TYR A 141 -8.60 2.73 -27.62
C TYR A 141 -9.03 3.10 -29.06
N LYS A 142 -8.46 4.14 -29.66
CA LYS A 142 -8.76 4.57 -31.04
C LYS A 142 -8.41 3.51 -32.09
N ASN A 143 -7.55 2.56 -31.75
CA ASN A 143 -7.10 1.49 -32.68
C ASN A 143 -8.02 0.25 -32.67
N ARG A 144 -9.13 0.29 -31.92
CA ARG A 144 -10.13 -0.77 -31.89
C ARG A 144 -10.92 -0.87 -33.21
N ALA A 145 -11.54 -2.00 -33.46
CA ALA A 145 -12.51 -2.11 -34.55
C ALA A 145 -13.75 -1.22 -34.28
N GLU A 146 -14.44 -0.83 -35.34
CA GLU A 146 -15.67 -0.08 -35.22
C GLU A 146 -16.73 -0.87 -34.42
N GLY A 147 -17.43 -0.21 -33.51
CA GLY A 147 -18.44 -0.83 -32.63
C GLY A 147 -17.84 -1.73 -31.52
N GLN A 148 -16.54 -2.03 -31.52
CA GLN A 148 -15.92 -2.85 -30.50
C GLN A 148 -15.83 -2.08 -29.16
N PRO A 149 -16.31 -2.63 -28.01
CA PRO A 149 -16.15 -1.99 -26.72
C PRO A 149 -14.66 -1.98 -26.31
N PHE A 150 -14.25 -0.98 -25.52
CA PHE A 150 -12.88 -0.91 -25.03
C PHE A 150 -12.79 -0.81 -23.51
N PHE A 151 -11.69 -1.32 -22.98
CA PHE A 151 -11.15 -1.03 -21.65
C PHE A 151 -9.80 -0.34 -21.83
N SER A 152 -9.66 0.90 -21.37
CA SER A 152 -8.45 1.69 -21.60
C SER A 152 -7.94 2.34 -20.32
N VAL A 153 -6.63 2.22 -20.07
CA VAL A 153 -5.94 2.82 -18.93
C VAL A 153 -4.96 3.89 -19.41
N PHE A 154 -5.07 5.10 -18.85
CA PHE A 154 -4.08 6.16 -18.98
C PHE A 154 -3.51 6.47 -17.60
N ASN A 155 -2.19 6.29 -17.45
CA ASN A 155 -1.47 6.63 -16.23
C ASN A 155 -0.90 8.05 -16.36
N HIS A 156 -1.06 8.85 -15.30
CA HIS A 156 -0.59 10.23 -15.19
C HIS A 156 0.50 10.30 -14.11
N GLU A 157 1.75 10.31 -14.54
CA GLU A 157 2.93 10.21 -13.66
C GLU A 157 3.42 11.58 -13.16
N VAL A 158 2.72 12.67 -13.50
CA VAL A 158 3.11 14.04 -13.17
C VAL A 158 3.15 14.31 -11.66
N SER A 159 2.40 13.56 -10.87
CA SER A 159 2.33 13.63 -9.40
C SER A 159 3.21 12.58 -8.69
N HIS A 160 3.97 11.76 -9.43
CA HIS A 160 4.89 10.79 -8.85
C HIS A 160 5.88 11.44 -7.87
N GLU A 161 6.32 10.72 -6.84
CA GLU A 161 7.20 11.20 -5.75
C GLU A 161 8.40 12.01 -6.23
N SER A 162 8.99 11.64 -7.38
CA SER A 162 10.08 12.40 -7.97
C SER A 162 9.73 13.85 -8.32
N CYS A 163 8.46 14.23 -8.34
CA CYS A 163 8.04 15.61 -8.54
C CYS A 163 8.52 16.55 -7.41
N LEU A 164 8.85 16.01 -6.24
CA LEU A 164 9.40 16.75 -5.10
C LEU A 164 10.93 16.87 -5.12
N PHE A 165 11.61 16.18 -6.05
CA PHE A 165 13.07 16.20 -6.10
C PHE A 165 13.62 17.56 -6.59
N PRO A 166 14.84 17.95 -6.16
CA PRO A 166 15.38 19.31 -6.36
C PRO A 166 15.46 19.79 -7.80
N GLN A 167 15.61 18.86 -8.76
CA GLN A 167 15.73 19.16 -10.19
C GLN A 167 14.41 19.55 -10.87
N ASN A 168 13.29 19.48 -10.16
CA ASN A 168 11.98 19.73 -10.75
C ASN A 168 11.58 21.21 -10.73
N GLU A 169 10.62 21.55 -11.61
CA GLU A 169 10.14 22.90 -11.84
C GLU A 169 9.69 23.64 -10.57
N ALA A 170 9.77 24.96 -10.60
CA ALA A 170 9.20 25.82 -9.57
C ALA A 170 7.68 25.63 -9.43
N SER A 171 7.15 25.94 -8.25
CA SER A 171 5.73 25.93 -7.96
C SER A 171 5.01 27.14 -8.54
N SER A 172 3.75 26.95 -9.00
CA SER A 172 2.80 28.02 -9.29
C SER A 172 1.98 28.44 -8.06
N PHE A 173 2.19 27.82 -6.91
CA PHE A 173 1.56 28.12 -5.64
C PHE A 173 2.55 28.81 -4.69
N ASP A 174 2.03 29.70 -3.85
CA ASP A 174 2.81 30.40 -2.84
C ASP A 174 3.06 29.47 -1.62
N PRO A 175 4.31 29.11 -1.30
CA PRO A 175 4.63 28.26 -0.16
C PRO A 175 4.11 28.80 1.19
N ALA A 176 4.04 30.15 1.33
CA ALA A 176 3.58 30.77 2.57
C ALA A 176 2.10 30.46 2.90
N LYS A 177 1.30 30.16 1.87
CA LYS A 177 -0.13 29.86 2.00
C LYS A 177 -0.44 28.38 2.24
N MET A 178 0.56 27.50 2.23
CA MET A 178 0.34 26.06 2.40
C MET A 178 -0.09 25.72 3.83
N ARG A 179 -1.15 24.91 3.97
CA ARG A 179 -1.49 24.27 5.23
C ARG A 179 -0.47 23.16 5.50
N ILE A 180 0.21 23.24 6.64
CA ILE A 180 1.10 22.17 7.10
C ILE A 180 0.36 21.30 8.12
N PRO A 181 0.24 19.97 7.91
CA PRO A 181 -0.37 19.09 8.89
C PRO A 181 0.41 19.11 10.21
N PRO A 182 -0.26 18.95 11.39
CA PRO A 182 0.39 19.06 12.69
C PRO A 182 1.54 18.06 12.91
N TYR A 183 1.54 16.94 12.18
CA TYR A 183 2.60 15.93 12.26
C TYR A 183 3.87 16.30 11.47
N GLN A 184 3.87 17.35 10.65
CA GLN A 184 5.04 17.82 9.93
C GLN A 184 5.59 19.11 10.58
N PRO A 185 6.91 19.30 10.68
CA PRO A 185 7.46 20.59 11.11
C PRO A 185 7.24 21.65 10.02
N ASP A 186 6.92 22.84 10.47
CA ASP A 186 6.72 23.97 9.57
C ASP A 186 8.08 24.56 9.15
N THR A 187 8.63 24.04 8.05
CA THR A 187 9.89 24.51 7.47
C THR A 187 9.69 25.05 6.07
N PRO A 188 10.57 25.96 5.60
CA PRO A 188 10.50 26.47 4.23
C PRO A 188 10.53 25.37 3.17
N GLU A 189 11.30 24.31 3.40
CA GLU A 189 11.41 23.17 2.49
C GLU A 189 10.12 22.36 2.41
N ILE A 190 9.47 22.08 3.55
CA ILE A 190 8.18 21.37 3.59
C ILE A 190 7.09 22.22 2.93
N ARG A 191 7.04 23.54 3.19
CA ARG A 191 6.11 24.45 2.52
C ARG A 191 6.33 24.47 1.01
N ALA A 192 7.58 24.47 0.56
CA ALA A 192 7.93 24.42 -0.86
C ALA A 192 7.51 23.08 -1.51
N ASP A 193 7.68 21.95 -0.81
CA ASP A 193 7.24 20.65 -1.31
C ASP A 193 5.71 20.59 -1.44
N TRP A 194 4.95 21.13 -0.46
CA TRP A 194 3.48 21.25 -0.56
C TRP A 194 3.05 22.10 -1.75
N ALA A 195 3.64 23.29 -1.92
CA ALA A 195 3.32 24.18 -3.02
C ALA A 195 3.62 23.54 -4.39
N ARG A 196 4.73 22.81 -4.49
CA ARG A 196 5.12 22.06 -5.69
C ARG A 196 4.13 20.93 -5.97
N TYR A 197 3.73 20.19 -4.95
CA TYR A 197 2.75 19.11 -5.10
C TYR A 197 1.41 19.64 -5.64
N TYR A 198 0.86 20.73 -5.09
CA TYR A 198 -0.37 21.35 -5.63
C TYR A 198 -0.21 21.80 -7.09
N SER A 199 0.97 22.29 -7.48
CA SER A 199 1.24 22.60 -8.88
C SER A 199 1.16 21.37 -9.78
N ARG A 200 1.62 20.22 -9.29
CA ARG A 200 1.53 18.95 -10.02
C ARG A 200 0.08 18.46 -10.11
N MET A 201 -0.70 18.63 -9.05
CA MET A 201 -2.13 18.30 -9.06
C MET A 201 -2.91 19.13 -10.08
N LYS A 202 -2.64 20.46 -10.15
CA LYS A 202 -3.21 21.33 -11.18
C LYS A 202 -2.81 20.90 -12.60
N LYS A 203 -1.54 20.55 -12.82
CA LYS A 203 -1.06 20.05 -14.12
C LYS A 203 -1.75 18.74 -14.51
N MET A 204 -1.91 17.80 -13.55
CA MET A 204 -2.61 16.53 -13.74
C MET A 204 -4.07 16.75 -14.13
N ASP A 205 -4.80 17.66 -13.48
CA ASP A 205 -6.18 18.02 -13.85
C ASP A 205 -6.26 18.48 -15.32
N GLY A 206 -5.29 19.28 -15.77
CA GLY A 206 -5.20 19.68 -17.18
C GLY A 206 -4.88 18.52 -18.14
N GLU A 207 -4.13 17.52 -17.72
CA GLU A 207 -3.91 16.30 -18.52
C GLU A 207 -5.18 15.44 -18.61
N ILE A 208 -5.94 15.34 -17.52
CA ILE A 208 -7.24 14.66 -17.47
C ILE A 208 -8.24 15.36 -18.39
N ALA A 209 -8.30 16.69 -18.36
CA ALA A 209 -9.15 17.48 -19.26
C ALA A 209 -8.90 17.15 -20.73
N LYS A 210 -7.62 17.02 -21.14
CA LYS A 210 -7.24 16.64 -22.51
C LYS A 210 -7.72 15.23 -22.88
N LYS A 211 -7.70 14.27 -21.94
CA LYS A 211 -8.19 12.90 -22.19
C LYS A 211 -9.70 12.86 -22.33
N LEU A 212 -10.42 13.56 -21.45
CA LEU A 212 -11.89 13.65 -21.53
C LEU A 212 -12.35 14.37 -22.82
N LYS A 213 -11.64 15.46 -23.18
CA LYS A 213 -11.91 16.14 -24.46
C LYS A 213 -11.69 15.20 -25.65
N SER A 214 -10.57 14.45 -25.68
CA SER A 214 -10.29 13.49 -26.75
C SER A 214 -11.35 12.38 -26.84
N LEU A 215 -11.92 11.95 -25.72
CA LEU A 215 -13.03 11.00 -25.68
C LEU A 215 -14.29 11.60 -26.30
N SER A 216 -14.64 12.83 -25.92
CA SER A 216 -15.80 13.57 -26.45
C SER A 216 -15.65 13.84 -27.95
N ASP A 217 -14.49 14.35 -28.39
CA ASP A 217 -14.19 14.61 -29.81
C ASP A 217 -14.28 13.34 -30.69
N SER A 218 -14.14 12.16 -30.07
CA SER A 218 -14.28 10.86 -30.74
C SER A 218 -15.72 10.35 -30.79
N GLY A 219 -16.70 11.09 -30.25
CA GLY A 219 -18.11 10.68 -30.17
C GLY A 219 -18.38 9.50 -29.22
N LEU A 220 -17.46 9.21 -28.28
CA LEU A 220 -17.54 8.00 -27.44
C LEU A 220 -17.95 8.30 -26.00
N ALA A 221 -18.13 9.57 -25.62
CA ALA A 221 -18.38 9.96 -24.24
C ALA A 221 -19.70 9.35 -23.69
N GLU A 222 -20.77 9.32 -24.51
CA GLU A 222 -22.08 8.78 -24.11
C GLU A 222 -22.12 7.26 -23.93
N ASP A 223 -21.10 6.55 -24.42
CA ASP A 223 -20.94 5.10 -24.28
C ASP A 223 -19.85 4.69 -23.30
N THR A 224 -19.20 5.65 -22.60
CA THR A 224 -18.01 5.38 -21.80
C THR A 224 -18.23 5.69 -20.32
N ILE A 225 -18.09 4.68 -19.46
CA ILE A 225 -17.95 4.83 -18.01
C ILE A 225 -16.51 5.28 -17.72
N VAL A 226 -16.36 6.39 -16.97
CA VAL A 226 -15.03 6.96 -16.69
C VAL A 226 -14.70 6.81 -15.21
N PHE A 227 -13.57 6.19 -14.92
CA PHE A 227 -12.97 6.10 -13.60
C PHE A 227 -11.82 7.07 -13.45
N TYR A 228 -11.79 7.81 -12.35
CA TYR A 228 -10.63 8.54 -11.88
C TYR A 228 -10.23 8.03 -10.50
N PHE A 229 -8.99 7.60 -10.33
CA PHE A 229 -8.42 7.16 -9.05
C PHE A 229 -6.90 7.27 -9.04
N SER A 230 -6.29 7.17 -7.85
CA SER A 230 -4.83 7.09 -7.69
C SER A 230 -4.38 5.67 -7.36
N ASP A 231 -3.13 5.33 -7.68
CA ASP A 231 -2.55 4.03 -7.35
C ASP A 231 -2.11 3.88 -5.89
N ASN A 232 -1.78 4.98 -5.21
CA ASN A 232 -1.55 5.07 -3.77
C ASN A 232 -1.74 6.51 -3.29
N GLY A 233 -1.66 6.74 -1.97
CA GLY A 233 -1.78 8.07 -1.38
C GLY A 233 -0.64 9.03 -1.74
N GLY A 234 -0.65 10.21 -1.15
CA GLY A 234 0.25 11.31 -1.53
C GLY A 234 1.74 11.03 -1.27
N VAL A 235 2.59 11.97 -1.69
CA VAL A 235 4.06 11.85 -1.66
C VAL A 235 4.72 12.65 -0.55
N LEU A 236 3.96 13.53 0.09
CA LEU A 236 4.48 14.40 1.15
C LEU A 236 4.91 13.58 2.38
N PRO A 237 5.80 14.11 3.22
CA PRO A 237 6.32 13.35 4.36
C PRO A 237 5.24 12.69 5.22
N ARG A 238 5.43 11.43 5.61
CA ARG A 238 4.48 10.52 6.27
C ARG A 238 3.26 10.11 5.41
N SER A 239 3.36 10.19 4.08
CA SER A 239 2.29 9.72 3.17
C SER A 239 2.68 8.40 2.50
N LYS A 240 3.29 8.42 1.33
CA LYS A 240 3.74 7.21 0.62
C LYS A 240 4.56 6.30 1.54
N ARG A 241 4.32 5.00 1.51
CA ARG A 241 4.92 3.95 2.34
C ARG A 241 4.38 3.83 3.78
N PHE A 242 3.44 4.69 4.22
CA PHE A 242 2.90 4.66 5.59
C PHE A 242 1.40 4.37 5.59
N LEU A 243 0.91 3.66 6.65
CA LEU A 243 -0.48 3.19 6.72
C LEU A 243 -1.48 4.22 7.27
N HIS A 244 -1.03 5.43 7.59
CA HIS A 244 -1.92 6.54 7.89
C HIS A 244 -2.75 6.93 6.65
N GLU A 245 -3.87 7.59 6.84
CA GLU A 245 -4.74 7.98 5.72
C GLU A 245 -4.02 8.77 4.62
N SER A 246 -3.02 9.57 4.96
CA SER A 246 -2.22 10.28 3.98
C SER A 246 -1.51 9.38 2.95
N GLY A 247 -1.22 8.13 3.32
CA GLY A 247 -0.55 7.15 2.45
C GLY A 247 -1.46 6.14 1.79
N THR A 248 -2.63 5.87 2.38
CA THR A 248 -3.53 4.79 1.94
C THR A 248 -4.84 5.28 1.34
N HIS A 249 -5.33 6.44 1.75
CA HIS A 249 -6.61 7.00 1.33
C HIS A 249 -6.47 7.76 0.01
N ILE A 250 -7.08 7.23 -1.04
CA ILE A 250 -7.00 7.73 -2.41
C ILE A 250 -8.35 8.28 -2.89
N PRO A 251 -8.37 9.19 -3.88
CA PRO A 251 -9.60 9.54 -4.56
C PRO A 251 -10.13 8.37 -5.41
N LEU A 252 -11.44 8.23 -5.47
CA LEU A 252 -12.16 7.37 -6.42
C LEU A 252 -13.44 8.07 -6.87
N ILE A 253 -13.53 8.35 -8.15
CA ILE A 253 -14.69 8.99 -8.79
C ILE A 253 -15.08 8.15 -10.01
N VAL A 254 -16.37 7.87 -10.18
CA VAL A 254 -16.86 7.11 -11.32
C VAL A 254 -18.03 7.87 -11.97
N TYR A 255 -17.83 8.26 -13.22
CA TYR A 255 -18.88 8.85 -14.05
C TYR A 255 -19.58 7.76 -14.86
N TYR A 256 -20.90 7.76 -14.79
CA TYR A 256 -21.78 6.89 -15.58
C TYR A 256 -22.60 7.76 -16.53
N PRO A 257 -22.38 7.67 -17.85
CA PRO A 257 -23.21 8.40 -18.80
C PRO A 257 -24.66 7.93 -18.73
N PRO A 258 -25.62 8.74 -19.19
CA PRO A 258 -27.06 8.43 -19.07
C PRO A 258 -27.45 7.01 -19.47
N LYS A 259 -26.89 6.50 -20.55
CA LYS A 259 -27.10 5.14 -21.07
C LYS A 259 -26.74 4.04 -20.06
N TRP A 260 -25.72 4.24 -19.23
CA TRP A 260 -25.18 3.23 -18.32
C TRP A 260 -25.46 3.52 -16.84
N ARG A 261 -26.34 4.48 -16.52
CA ARG A 261 -26.69 4.84 -15.13
C ARG A 261 -27.30 3.70 -14.32
N HIS A 262 -27.97 2.75 -14.97
CA HIS A 262 -28.53 1.57 -14.30
C HIS A 262 -27.44 0.67 -13.65
N LEU A 263 -26.17 0.76 -14.10
CA LEU A 263 -25.04 0.05 -13.52
C LEU A 263 -24.42 0.78 -12.31
N ALA A 264 -24.79 2.06 -12.09
CA ALA A 264 -24.28 2.86 -10.99
C ALA A 264 -24.87 2.42 -9.65
N PRO A 265 -24.13 2.51 -8.53
CA PRO A 265 -24.66 2.21 -7.20
C PRO A 265 -25.54 3.31 -6.63
N ALA A 266 -25.44 4.54 -7.17
CA ALA A 266 -26.16 5.73 -6.70
C ALA A 266 -26.36 6.75 -7.83
N ALA A 267 -27.21 7.76 -7.60
CA ALA A 267 -27.46 8.84 -8.55
C ALA A 267 -26.19 9.71 -8.78
N PRO A 268 -26.10 10.42 -9.93
CA PRO A 268 -25.05 11.40 -10.16
C PRO A 268 -24.96 12.45 -9.04
N GLY A 269 -23.75 12.86 -8.68
CA GLY A 269 -23.46 13.79 -7.58
C GLY A 269 -23.50 13.15 -6.18
N SER A 270 -23.82 11.85 -6.07
CA SER A 270 -23.84 11.14 -4.78
C SER A 270 -22.43 10.92 -4.22
N ARG A 271 -22.36 10.87 -2.88
CA ARG A 271 -21.15 10.57 -2.11
C ARG A 271 -21.36 9.27 -1.31
N ILE A 272 -20.52 8.26 -1.56
CA ILE A 272 -20.60 6.95 -0.89
C ILE A 272 -19.58 6.91 0.24
N LYS A 273 -20.07 6.62 1.46
CA LYS A 273 -19.25 6.59 2.69
C LYS A 273 -18.71 5.21 3.05
N ASN A 274 -19.29 4.15 2.49
CA ASN A 274 -18.81 2.80 2.71
C ASN A 274 -17.39 2.64 2.17
N PRO A 275 -16.50 1.94 2.88
CA PRO A 275 -15.13 1.78 2.45
C PRO A 275 -15.02 0.88 1.21
N VAL A 276 -14.15 1.28 0.29
CA VAL A 276 -13.76 0.55 -0.92
C VAL A 276 -12.26 0.33 -0.90
N HIS A 277 -11.79 -0.78 -1.40
CA HIS A 277 -10.37 -1.07 -1.53
C HIS A 277 -10.00 -1.36 -2.99
N PHE A 278 -8.73 -1.20 -3.31
CA PHE A 278 -8.20 -1.49 -4.65
C PHE A 278 -8.48 -2.92 -5.13
N VAL A 279 -8.57 -3.87 -4.22
CA VAL A 279 -8.94 -5.26 -4.52
C VAL A 279 -10.36 -5.37 -5.13
N ASP A 280 -11.22 -4.38 -4.90
CA ASP A 280 -12.59 -4.31 -5.40
C ASP A 280 -12.69 -3.80 -6.84
N ILE A 281 -11.62 -3.20 -7.37
CA ILE A 281 -11.63 -2.59 -8.71
C ILE A 281 -11.76 -3.67 -9.80
N ALA A 282 -10.95 -4.73 -9.76
CA ALA A 282 -11.00 -5.79 -10.77
C ALA A 282 -12.39 -6.46 -10.86
N PRO A 283 -13.01 -6.95 -9.77
CA PRO A 283 -14.36 -7.51 -9.85
C PRO A 283 -15.41 -6.48 -10.29
N THR A 284 -15.24 -5.20 -9.95
CA THR A 284 -16.16 -4.13 -10.41
C THR A 284 -16.07 -3.92 -11.92
N MET A 285 -14.85 -3.91 -12.49
CA MET A 285 -14.66 -3.78 -13.95
C MET A 285 -15.31 -4.95 -14.69
N LEU A 286 -15.18 -6.17 -14.17
CA LEU A 286 -15.83 -7.35 -14.74
C LEU A 286 -17.36 -7.26 -14.63
N SER A 287 -17.88 -6.84 -13.49
CA SER A 287 -19.31 -6.63 -13.23
C SER A 287 -19.92 -5.62 -14.19
N LEU A 288 -19.25 -4.47 -14.43
CA LEU A 288 -19.70 -3.45 -15.38
C LEU A 288 -19.71 -3.95 -16.83
N ALA A 289 -18.81 -4.87 -17.16
CA ALA A 289 -18.71 -5.47 -18.49
C ALA A 289 -19.66 -6.68 -18.68
N GLY A 290 -20.46 -7.07 -17.68
CA GLY A 290 -21.29 -8.27 -17.71
C GLY A 290 -20.45 -9.57 -17.79
N VAL A 291 -19.24 -9.57 -17.22
CA VAL A 291 -18.31 -10.70 -17.22
C VAL A 291 -18.33 -11.38 -15.85
N LYS A 292 -18.42 -12.71 -15.83
CA LYS A 292 -18.39 -13.50 -14.59
C LYS A 292 -17.11 -13.21 -13.81
N ILE A 293 -17.27 -12.85 -12.53
CA ILE A 293 -16.16 -12.61 -11.61
C ILE A 293 -15.56 -13.97 -11.20
N PRO A 294 -14.23 -14.19 -11.39
CA PRO A 294 -13.56 -15.41 -10.92
C PRO A 294 -13.63 -15.55 -9.40
N GLU A 295 -13.87 -16.77 -8.93
CA GLU A 295 -14.04 -17.08 -7.48
C GLU A 295 -12.80 -16.80 -6.63
N TYR A 296 -11.60 -16.78 -7.25
CA TYR A 296 -10.37 -16.48 -6.53
C TYR A 296 -10.22 -14.99 -6.18
N MET A 297 -10.96 -14.09 -6.84
CA MET A 297 -10.89 -12.67 -6.56
C MET A 297 -11.41 -12.38 -5.15
N GLN A 298 -10.62 -11.64 -4.38
CA GLN A 298 -10.86 -11.39 -2.95
C GLN A 298 -11.65 -10.11 -2.69
N GLY A 299 -11.79 -9.28 -3.72
CA GLY A 299 -12.58 -8.05 -3.70
C GLY A 299 -14.05 -8.27 -3.99
N ARG A 300 -14.84 -7.20 -3.83
CA ARG A 300 -16.29 -7.16 -4.07
C ARG A 300 -16.61 -6.14 -5.15
N ALA A 301 -17.52 -6.48 -6.06
CA ALA A 301 -18.00 -5.52 -7.03
C ALA A 301 -18.91 -4.47 -6.34
N PHE A 302 -18.53 -3.20 -6.41
CA PHE A 302 -19.31 -2.09 -5.85
C PHE A 302 -20.24 -1.42 -6.89
N ALA A 303 -20.18 -1.83 -8.16
CA ALA A 303 -21.04 -1.36 -9.25
C ALA A 303 -21.24 -2.46 -10.30
N GLY A 304 -22.17 -2.26 -11.23
CA GLY A 304 -22.50 -3.20 -12.28
C GLY A 304 -23.54 -4.26 -11.87
N GLU A 305 -23.78 -5.23 -12.74
CA GLU A 305 -24.83 -6.24 -12.57
C GLU A 305 -24.55 -7.20 -11.40
N SER A 306 -23.26 -7.50 -11.15
CA SER A 306 -22.83 -8.38 -10.06
C SER A 306 -22.47 -7.62 -8.79
N ARG A 307 -23.01 -6.41 -8.60
CA ARG A 307 -22.79 -5.62 -7.38
C ARG A 307 -23.25 -6.38 -6.14
N THR A 308 -22.42 -6.34 -5.11
CA THR A 308 -22.67 -6.97 -3.81
C THR A 308 -22.85 -5.92 -2.70
N GLU A 309 -23.18 -6.39 -1.48
CA GLU A 309 -23.23 -5.52 -0.31
C GLU A 309 -21.88 -4.83 -0.09
N PRO A 310 -21.88 -3.57 0.41
CA PRO A 310 -20.65 -2.83 0.70
C PRO A 310 -19.72 -3.56 1.69
N ASN A 311 -18.43 -3.24 1.62
CA ASN A 311 -17.49 -3.70 2.64
C ASN A 311 -17.79 -3.01 3.99
N GLU A 312 -17.74 -3.78 5.07
CA GLU A 312 -17.70 -3.25 6.44
C GLU A 312 -16.27 -2.80 6.78
N TYR A 313 -15.28 -3.61 6.37
CA TYR A 313 -13.85 -3.35 6.57
C TYR A 313 -13.07 -3.48 5.28
N VAL A 314 -12.01 -2.68 5.18
CA VAL A 314 -10.96 -2.80 4.17
C VAL A 314 -9.59 -2.87 4.86
N PHE A 315 -8.57 -3.38 4.15
CA PHE A 315 -7.31 -3.78 4.75
C PHE A 315 -6.15 -3.24 3.93
N SER A 316 -5.11 -2.75 4.61
CA SER A 316 -3.88 -2.37 3.96
C SER A 316 -2.67 -2.95 4.69
N MET A 317 -1.51 -2.91 4.06
CA MET A 317 -0.28 -3.49 4.58
C MET A 317 0.93 -2.65 4.19
N ARG A 318 1.97 -2.74 5.01
CA ARG A 318 3.31 -2.31 4.70
C ARG A 318 4.27 -3.41 5.12
N ASP A 319 5.17 -3.76 4.21
CA ASP A 319 6.32 -4.62 4.48
C ASP A 319 7.59 -3.90 4.00
N ARG A 320 8.60 -4.59 3.46
CA ARG A 320 9.81 -3.93 2.97
C ARG A 320 9.48 -2.92 1.85
N MET A 321 9.96 -1.71 2.02
CA MET A 321 9.89 -0.63 1.03
C MET A 321 11.31 -0.29 0.59
N ASP A 322 11.59 -0.47 -0.70
CA ASP A 322 12.93 -0.35 -1.27
C ASP A 322 13.96 -1.16 -0.45
N GLU A 323 15.02 -0.56 0.08
CA GLU A 323 16.05 -1.23 0.92
C GLU A 323 15.65 -1.38 2.39
N ILE A 324 14.55 -0.79 2.85
CA ILE A 324 14.22 -0.69 4.28
C ILE A 324 13.07 -1.62 4.66
N TYR A 325 13.34 -2.50 5.65
CA TYR A 325 12.35 -3.39 6.21
C TYR A 325 11.56 -2.75 7.36
N ASP A 326 10.26 -2.91 7.31
CA ASP A 326 9.29 -2.68 8.39
C ASP A 326 8.11 -3.65 8.17
N MET A 327 7.22 -3.78 9.13
CA MET A 327 6.01 -4.59 8.97
C MET A 327 4.84 -4.01 9.75
N MET A 328 3.77 -3.70 9.01
CA MET A 328 2.53 -3.16 9.56
C MET A 328 1.32 -3.75 8.83
N ARG A 329 0.19 -3.82 9.54
CA ARG A 329 -1.13 -4.16 8.97
C ARG A 329 -2.15 -3.16 9.46
N SER A 330 -3.12 -2.81 8.61
CA SER A 330 -4.21 -1.92 9.01
C SER A 330 -5.58 -2.42 8.58
N VAL A 331 -6.57 -2.00 9.34
CA VAL A 331 -8.01 -2.17 9.08
C VAL A 331 -8.66 -0.81 9.09
N MET A 332 -9.50 -0.53 8.13
CA MET A 332 -10.29 0.69 8.07
C MET A 332 -11.77 0.34 7.88
N ASP A 333 -12.65 1.09 8.55
CA ASP A 333 -14.08 1.09 8.31
C ASP A 333 -14.55 2.49 7.82
N SER A 334 -15.82 2.82 7.96
CA SER A 334 -16.36 4.14 7.56
C SER A 334 -15.86 5.30 8.44
N ARG A 335 -15.22 5.04 9.58
CA ARG A 335 -14.78 6.05 10.54
C ARG A 335 -13.37 5.80 11.10
N TRP A 336 -13.06 4.55 11.44
CA TRP A 336 -11.88 4.20 12.22
C TRP A 336 -10.75 3.68 11.34
N VAL A 337 -9.52 4.00 11.74
CA VAL A 337 -8.29 3.40 11.22
C VAL A 337 -7.58 2.73 12.39
N TYR A 338 -7.35 1.43 12.29
CA TYR A 338 -6.53 0.64 13.19
C TYR A 338 -5.25 0.20 12.49
N ILE A 339 -4.11 0.36 13.16
CA ILE A 339 -2.80 -0.09 12.67
C ILE A 339 -2.14 -0.97 13.75
N HIS A 340 -1.63 -2.14 13.35
CA HIS A 340 -0.75 -2.97 14.17
C HIS A 340 0.67 -2.92 13.62
N ASN A 341 1.62 -2.50 14.44
CA ASN A 341 3.04 -2.43 14.15
C ASN A 341 3.73 -3.69 14.64
N TYR A 342 4.22 -4.56 13.73
CA TYR A 342 4.92 -5.81 14.09
C TYR A 342 6.41 -5.59 14.38
N ARG A 343 6.94 -4.42 14.02
CA ARG A 343 8.30 -3.96 14.37
C ARG A 343 8.23 -2.63 15.11
N PRO A 344 7.64 -2.60 16.32
CA PRO A 344 7.52 -1.36 17.10
C PRO A 344 8.86 -0.85 17.64
N ASP A 345 9.91 -1.68 17.61
CA ASP A 345 11.29 -1.30 17.94
C ASP A 345 11.94 -0.36 16.91
N LEU A 346 11.39 -0.30 15.69
CA LEU A 346 11.86 0.57 14.62
C LEU A 346 11.06 1.86 14.56
N PRO A 347 11.66 3.03 14.29
CA PRO A 347 10.92 4.26 14.04
C PRO A 347 10.14 4.15 12.71
N TYR A 348 9.14 5.03 12.51
CA TYR A 348 8.48 5.12 11.20
C TYR A 348 9.45 5.58 10.12
N VAL A 349 10.17 6.65 10.40
CA VAL A 349 11.23 7.13 9.52
C VAL A 349 12.46 6.26 9.67
N GLN A 350 12.85 5.67 8.57
CA GLN A 350 14.13 5.00 8.43
C GLN A 350 14.82 5.59 7.20
N PRO A 351 16.15 5.58 7.10
CA PRO A 351 16.87 6.25 6.02
C PRO A 351 16.72 5.51 4.69
N LEU A 352 15.58 5.72 4.02
CA LEU A 352 15.28 5.20 2.70
C LEU A 352 15.78 6.20 1.66
N SER A 353 16.77 5.79 0.84
CA SER A 353 17.52 6.68 -0.05
C SER A 353 16.63 7.45 -1.04
N TYR A 354 15.63 6.80 -1.61
CA TYR A 354 14.75 7.44 -2.59
C TYR A 354 13.87 8.52 -1.96
N MET A 355 13.28 8.25 -0.79
CA MET A 355 12.41 9.17 -0.06
C MET A 355 13.17 10.44 0.38
N PHE A 356 14.42 10.27 0.84
CA PHE A 356 15.24 11.38 1.32
C PHE A 356 15.81 12.28 0.22
N GLN A 357 15.50 12.05 -1.06
CA GLN A 357 15.76 13.02 -2.12
C GLN A 357 14.86 14.26 -2.00
N ALA A 358 13.68 14.14 -1.39
CA ALA A 358 12.81 15.28 -1.12
C ALA A 358 13.36 16.15 0.03
N ARG A 359 13.46 17.46 -0.21
CA ARG A 359 14.03 18.41 0.77
C ARG A 359 13.22 18.51 2.06
N GLY A 360 11.91 18.26 2.00
CA GLY A 360 11.04 18.21 3.18
C GLY A 360 11.48 17.15 4.18
N TYR A 361 11.83 15.93 3.73
CA TYR A 361 12.38 14.89 4.60
C TYR A 361 13.73 15.27 5.19
N GLN A 362 14.61 15.90 4.40
CA GLN A 362 15.93 16.36 4.85
C GLN A 362 15.80 17.45 5.92
N SER A 363 14.89 18.42 5.72
CA SER A 363 14.64 19.47 6.70
C SER A 363 14.05 18.91 8.01
N TRP A 364 13.16 17.93 7.92
CA TRP A 364 12.62 17.27 9.11
C TRP A 364 13.70 16.50 9.88
N ALA A 365 14.59 15.78 9.18
CA ALA A 365 15.74 15.13 9.79
C ALA A 365 16.68 16.12 10.51
N ARG A 366 16.93 17.30 9.91
CA ARG A 366 17.70 18.37 10.52
C ARG A 366 17.05 18.86 11.81
N ILE A 367 15.74 19.16 11.80
CA ILE A 367 15.00 19.60 12.98
C ILE A 367 15.01 18.52 14.09
N ALA A 368 14.93 17.24 13.71
CA ALA A 368 15.05 16.12 14.66
C ALA A 368 16.44 16.08 15.32
N LYS A 369 17.51 16.21 14.53
CA LYS A 369 18.90 16.24 15.03
C LYS A 369 19.15 17.43 15.95
N GLU A 370 18.52 18.58 15.67
CA GLU A 370 18.61 19.80 16.49
C GLU A 370 17.77 19.73 17.79
N GLY A 371 17.01 18.65 18.02
CA GLY A 371 16.15 18.50 19.20
C GLY A 371 14.94 19.45 19.23
N LYS A 372 14.52 19.99 18.07
CA LYS A 372 13.46 21.00 17.94
C LYS A 372 12.09 20.41 17.56
N LEU A 373 11.91 19.09 17.66
CA LEU A 373 10.63 18.44 17.39
C LEU A 373 9.60 18.77 18.47
N THR A 374 8.36 19.02 18.04
CA THR A 374 7.18 19.06 18.93
C THR A 374 6.70 17.63 19.24
N PRO A 375 5.82 17.39 20.23
CA PRO A 375 5.24 16.07 20.44
C PRO A 375 4.63 15.45 19.17
N ALA A 376 3.88 16.21 18.38
CA ALA A 376 3.27 15.73 17.15
C ALA A 376 4.29 15.40 16.05
N THR A 377 5.32 16.22 15.87
CA THR A 377 6.36 15.99 14.86
C THR A 377 7.40 14.94 15.28
N SER A 378 7.50 14.63 16.59
CA SER A 378 8.41 13.61 17.11
C SER A 378 7.89 12.18 16.92
N MET A 379 6.58 11.99 16.78
CA MET A 379 5.96 10.65 16.60
C MET A 379 6.58 9.87 15.44
N PHE A 380 6.99 10.56 14.38
CA PHE A 380 7.58 9.94 13.20
C PHE A 380 9.03 9.44 13.40
N TRP A 381 9.75 10.00 14.40
CA TRP A 381 11.17 9.75 14.68
C TRP A 381 11.41 8.82 15.85
N GLY A 382 10.42 8.70 16.74
CA GLY A 382 10.48 7.83 17.92
C GLY A 382 10.10 6.39 17.60
N GLY A 383 10.23 5.52 18.62
CA GLY A 383 9.68 4.16 18.55
C GLY A 383 8.18 4.17 18.32
N LYS A 384 7.67 3.23 17.55
CA LYS A 384 6.25 3.08 17.26
C LYS A 384 5.51 2.45 18.44
N PRO A 385 4.26 2.83 18.72
CA PRO A 385 3.38 2.00 19.53
C PRO A 385 3.11 0.67 18.82
N THR A 386 2.83 -0.39 19.56
CA THR A 386 2.43 -1.67 18.96
C THR A 386 1.11 -1.52 18.22
N GLU A 387 0.19 -0.72 18.75
CA GLU A 387 -1.14 -0.51 18.18
C GLU A 387 -1.49 0.96 18.12
N GLU A 388 -2.23 1.30 17.08
CA GLU A 388 -2.76 2.64 16.84
C GLU A 388 -4.23 2.54 16.46
N LEU A 389 -5.03 3.47 16.99
CA LEU A 389 -6.44 3.64 16.66
C LEU A 389 -6.73 5.11 16.44
N TYR A 390 -7.27 5.47 15.28
CA TYR A 390 -7.60 6.85 14.92
C TYR A 390 -9.05 6.99 14.52
N ASP A 391 -9.70 8.05 14.99
CA ASP A 391 -11.01 8.50 14.53
C ASP A 391 -10.84 9.46 13.35
N SER A 392 -10.86 8.95 12.13
CA SER A 392 -10.57 9.74 10.92
C SER A 392 -11.55 10.89 10.66
N LEU A 393 -12.72 10.90 11.31
CA LEU A 393 -13.68 12.00 11.18
C LEU A 393 -13.32 13.15 12.14
N ALA A 394 -12.86 12.84 13.35
CA ALA A 394 -12.45 13.83 14.35
C ALA A 394 -10.97 14.24 14.18
N ASP A 395 -10.12 13.35 13.71
CA ASP A 395 -8.68 13.51 13.54
C ASP A 395 -8.24 13.06 12.12
N PRO A 396 -8.54 13.84 11.08
CA PRO A 396 -8.20 13.49 9.69
C PRO A 396 -6.68 13.43 9.42
N ASP A 397 -5.88 14.00 10.30
CA ASP A 397 -4.41 13.97 10.22
C ASP A 397 -3.79 12.76 10.96
N ASN A 398 -4.59 11.93 11.65
CA ASN A 398 -4.15 10.77 12.43
C ASN A 398 -2.97 11.09 13.38
N VAL A 399 -3.16 12.03 14.28
CA VAL A 399 -2.16 12.45 15.28
C VAL A 399 -2.52 12.04 16.71
N HIS A 400 -3.79 11.71 16.97
CA HIS A 400 -4.27 11.33 18.30
C HIS A 400 -4.53 9.81 18.36
N ASN A 401 -3.52 9.05 18.77
CA ASN A 401 -3.67 7.61 18.96
C ASN A 401 -4.56 7.28 20.16
N LEU A 402 -5.71 6.68 19.91
CA LEU A 402 -6.73 6.31 20.90
C LEU A 402 -6.62 4.85 21.40
N ALA A 403 -5.62 4.08 20.96
CA ALA A 403 -5.49 2.66 21.30
C ALA A 403 -5.35 2.38 22.80
N ALA A 404 -4.81 3.32 23.56
CA ALA A 404 -4.67 3.21 25.01
C ALA A 404 -5.87 3.79 25.79
N ASP A 405 -6.83 4.44 25.14
CA ASP A 405 -7.99 5.06 25.79
C ASP A 405 -9.07 3.99 26.08
N PRO A 406 -9.42 3.76 27.37
CA PRO A 406 -10.42 2.75 27.74
C PRO A 406 -11.79 2.98 27.10
N ARG A 407 -12.15 4.21 26.77
CA ARG A 407 -13.42 4.57 26.12
C ARG A 407 -13.56 3.97 24.71
N HIS A 408 -12.45 3.61 24.08
CA HIS A 408 -12.40 3.05 22.73
C HIS A 408 -12.03 1.56 22.69
N ARG A 409 -12.04 0.89 23.87
CA ARG A 409 -11.64 -0.52 23.99
C ARG A 409 -12.45 -1.46 23.10
N GLU A 410 -13.77 -1.30 23.08
CA GLU A 410 -14.65 -2.12 22.23
C GLU A 410 -14.34 -1.95 20.74
N THR A 411 -14.12 -0.71 20.30
CA THR A 411 -13.73 -0.41 18.92
C THR A 411 -12.37 -1.05 18.59
N LEU A 412 -11.39 -0.92 19.48
CA LEU A 412 -10.07 -1.52 19.31
C LEU A 412 -10.15 -3.05 19.16
N ASP A 413 -10.89 -3.71 20.05
CA ASP A 413 -11.02 -5.18 20.04
C ASP A 413 -11.77 -5.67 18.78
N ARG A 414 -12.79 -4.94 18.32
CA ARG A 414 -13.50 -5.20 17.06
C ARG A 414 -12.57 -5.10 15.84
N MET A 415 -11.75 -4.06 15.78
CA MET A 415 -10.81 -3.85 14.66
C MET A 415 -9.69 -4.89 14.67
N ARG A 416 -9.18 -5.29 15.85
CA ARG A 416 -8.23 -6.41 15.99
C ARG A 416 -8.79 -7.71 15.43
N ALA A 417 -10.02 -8.07 15.83
CA ALA A 417 -10.69 -9.26 15.37
C ALA A 417 -10.89 -9.27 13.85
N ALA A 418 -11.22 -8.12 13.25
CA ALA A 418 -11.34 -7.98 11.81
C ALA A 418 -9.98 -8.18 11.11
N LEU A 419 -8.89 -7.64 11.68
CA LEU A 419 -7.54 -7.85 11.15
C LEU A 419 -7.14 -9.33 11.19
N GLU A 420 -7.28 -9.98 12.36
CA GLU A 420 -6.96 -11.41 12.52
C GLU A 420 -7.70 -12.26 11.49
N LYS A 421 -9.03 -12.08 11.38
CA LYS A 421 -9.85 -12.79 10.40
C LYS A 421 -9.30 -12.63 8.98
N ARG A 422 -8.87 -11.43 8.59
CA ARG A 422 -8.32 -11.16 7.25
C ARG A 422 -6.95 -11.80 7.05
N VAL A 423 -6.04 -11.65 8.01
CA VAL A 423 -4.70 -12.26 7.96
C VAL A 423 -4.81 -13.78 7.75
N LEU A 424 -5.67 -14.45 8.51
CA LEU A 424 -5.87 -15.89 8.41
C LEU A 424 -6.51 -16.28 7.07
N ALA A 425 -7.53 -15.54 6.61
CA ALA A 425 -8.23 -15.81 5.36
C ALA A 425 -7.32 -15.64 4.12
N ASN A 426 -6.41 -14.67 4.17
CA ASN A 426 -5.45 -14.42 3.07
C ASN A 426 -4.28 -15.42 3.08
N MET A 427 -4.04 -16.17 4.15
CA MET A 427 -2.75 -16.86 4.37
C MET A 427 -1.59 -15.88 4.20
N ASP A 428 -1.64 -14.77 4.94
CA ASP A 428 -0.78 -13.58 4.75
C ASP A 428 0.71 -13.93 4.75
N ASN A 429 1.34 -13.89 3.57
CA ASN A 429 2.75 -14.23 3.36
C ASN A 429 3.71 -13.19 3.96
N GLY A 430 3.24 -12.02 4.37
CA GLY A 430 4.10 -11.04 5.06
C GLY A 430 4.57 -11.51 6.43
N PHE A 431 3.93 -12.54 7.02
CA PHE A 431 4.42 -13.19 8.25
C PHE A 431 5.49 -14.25 7.99
N LEU A 432 5.79 -14.56 6.73
CA LEU A 432 6.97 -15.32 6.33
C LEU A 432 8.19 -14.38 6.24
N PRO A 433 9.40 -14.82 6.60
CA PRO A 433 10.59 -14.03 6.28
C PRO A 433 10.78 -13.95 4.77
N GLU A 434 11.19 -12.77 4.28
CA GLU A 434 11.50 -12.59 2.85
C GLU A 434 12.63 -13.53 2.42
N GLY A 435 12.42 -14.27 1.34
CA GLY A 435 13.33 -15.31 0.88
C GLY A 435 13.02 -16.71 1.41
N SER A 436 11.97 -16.88 2.21
CA SER A 436 11.51 -18.21 2.64
C SER A 436 11.09 -19.07 1.45
N ALA A 437 11.37 -20.37 1.53
CA ALA A 437 10.87 -21.35 0.56
C ALA A 437 9.34 -21.46 0.54
N LEU A 438 8.67 -21.01 1.61
CA LEU A 438 7.21 -21.01 1.74
C LEU A 438 6.54 -19.79 1.08
N GLU A 439 7.32 -18.79 0.63
CA GLU A 439 6.76 -17.64 -0.06
C GLU A 439 6.10 -18.01 -1.38
N GLY A 440 4.93 -17.45 -1.63
CA GLY A 440 4.16 -17.62 -2.83
C GLY A 440 2.81 -18.25 -2.59
N TYR A 441 1.95 -18.17 -3.59
CA TYR A 441 0.58 -18.68 -3.48
C TYR A 441 0.57 -20.18 -3.21
N ASP A 442 1.21 -20.96 -4.07
CA ASP A 442 1.18 -22.42 -4.02
C ASP A 442 1.96 -22.96 -2.81
N ALA A 443 3.19 -22.48 -2.58
CA ALA A 443 4.06 -22.95 -1.51
C ALA A 443 3.43 -22.74 -0.11
N SER A 444 2.82 -21.58 0.14
CA SER A 444 2.20 -21.27 1.43
C SER A 444 0.90 -22.06 1.69
N ARG A 445 0.33 -22.72 0.68
CA ARG A 445 -0.91 -23.48 0.78
C ARG A 445 -0.73 -24.99 0.72
N VAL A 446 0.51 -25.47 0.69
CA VAL A 446 0.80 -26.88 0.92
C VAL A 446 0.29 -27.24 2.31
N PRO A 447 -0.51 -28.30 2.47
CA PRO A 447 -1.04 -28.71 3.78
C PRO A 447 0.05 -28.75 4.85
N ASP A 448 -0.23 -28.15 6.01
CA ASP A 448 0.63 -28.07 7.20
C ASP A 448 2.00 -27.36 7.02
N ALA A 449 2.36 -26.89 5.81
CA ALA A 449 3.63 -26.22 5.57
C ALA A 449 3.68 -24.82 6.23
N TYR A 450 2.59 -24.06 6.15
CA TYR A 450 2.50 -22.71 6.72
C TYR A 450 1.42 -22.63 7.81
N PRO A 451 1.76 -22.88 9.09
CA PRO A 451 0.82 -22.85 10.20
C PRO A 451 0.50 -21.41 10.62
N ILE A 452 -0.19 -20.66 9.75
CA ILE A 452 -0.43 -19.21 9.87
C ILE A 452 -0.98 -18.79 11.24
N LYS A 453 -1.89 -19.56 11.86
CA LYS A 453 -2.44 -19.23 13.19
C LYS A 453 -1.34 -19.19 14.25
N ARG A 454 -0.42 -20.16 14.23
CA ARG A 454 0.70 -20.25 15.18
C ARG A 454 1.74 -19.16 14.92
N VAL A 455 2.04 -18.90 13.66
CA VAL A 455 2.94 -17.83 13.24
C VAL A 455 2.40 -16.45 13.62
N PHE A 456 1.13 -16.19 13.33
CA PHE A 456 0.46 -14.93 13.67
C PHE A 456 0.42 -14.69 15.20
N ARG A 457 0.13 -15.75 15.99
CA ARG A 457 0.21 -15.68 17.44
C ARG A 457 1.62 -15.31 17.92
N MET A 458 2.66 -15.92 17.34
CA MET A 458 4.04 -15.63 17.71
C MET A 458 4.45 -14.20 17.33
N ALA A 459 4.03 -13.70 16.17
CA ALA A 459 4.25 -12.33 15.75
C ALA A 459 3.61 -11.31 16.71
N ASN A 460 2.37 -11.59 17.16
CA ASN A 460 1.70 -10.74 18.15
C ASN A 460 2.47 -10.73 19.49
N LEU A 461 2.86 -11.89 20.01
CA LEU A 461 3.64 -11.97 21.25
C LEU A 461 4.99 -11.21 21.14
N ALA A 462 5.68 -11.36 20.00
CA ALA A 462 6.94 -10.68 19.75
C ALA A 462 6.76 -9.14 19.71
N SER A 463 5.73 -8.65 19.03
CA SER A 463 5.45 -7.21 18.86
C SER A 463 5.01 -6.51 20.16
N GLU A 464 4.47 -7.25 21.13
CA GLU A 464 4.09 -6.70 22.43
C GLU A 464 5.33 -6.28 23.28
N ARG A 465 6.51 -6.81 23.00
CA ARG A 465 7.76 -6.51 23.70
C ARG A 465 7.70 -6.67 25.22
N LYS A 466 6.90 -7.62 25.70
CA LYS A 466 6.75 -7.90 27.13
C LYS A 466 7.75 -8.97 27.56
N VAL A 467 8.54 -8.71 28.59
CA VAL A 467 9.50 -9.68 29.16
C VAL A 467 8.79 -10.96 29.62
N ALA A 468 7.53 -10.86 30.06
CA ALA A 468 6.71 -12.01 30.44
C ALA A 468 6.52 -13.05 29.30
N HIS A 469 6.72 -12.63 28.05
CA HIS A 469 6.63 -13.55 26.89
C HIS A 469 7.94 -14.26 26.56
N LEU A 470 9.06 -13.93 27.23
CA LEU A 470 10.36 -14.49 26.94
C LEU A 470 10.42 -16.04 27.03
N PRO A 471 9.78 -16.72 28.01
CA PRO A 471 9.73 -18.19 28.01
C PRO A 471 9.11 -18.78 26.73
N ASN A 472 8.02 -18.19 26.23
CA ASN A 472 7.38 -18.63 25.01
C ASN A 472 8.28 -18.40 23.77
N LEU A 473 9.04 -17.29 23.74
CA LEU A 473 10.00 -17.00 22.66
C LEU A 473 11.15 -18.02 22.67
N ILE A 474 11.69 -18.38 23.86
CA ILE A 474 12.75 -19.38 23.99
C ILE A 474 12.28 -20.75 23.49
N GLU A 475 11.10 -21.20 23.90
CA GLU A 475 10.50 -22.43 23.43
C GLU A 475 10.32 -22.42 21.89
N ALA A 476 9.83 -21.30 21.35
CA ALA A 476 9.56 -21.15 19.92
C ALA A 476 10.84 -21.06 19.06
N LEU A 477 12.01 -20.78 19.62
CA LEU A 477 13.29 -20.89 18.91
C LEU A 477 13.62 -22.34 18.50
N GLU A 478 13.02 -23.35 19.12
CA GLU A 478 13.19 -24.77 18.78
C GLU A 478 12.03 -25.33 17.94
N ASP A 479 11.06 -24.48 17.51
CA ASP A 479 9.90 -24.90 16.73
C ASP A 479 10.31 -25.46 15.35
N PRO A 480 9.68 -26.54 14.85
CA PRO A 480 9.98 -27.09 13.52
C PRO A 480 9.69 -26.11 12.38
N SER A 481 8.76 -25.16 12.57
CA SER A 481 8.35 -24.18 11.57
C SER A 481 9.35 -23.01 11.52
N GLU A 482 9.96 -22.78 10.35
CA GLU A 482 10.87 -21.66 10.10
C GLU A 482 10.27 -20.29 10.52
N PRO A 483 9.06 -19.89 10.08
CA PRO A 483 8.54 -18.56 10.42
C PRO A 483 8.23 -18.40 11.92
N VAL A 484 7.94 -19.49 12.65
CA VAL A 484 7.78 -19.42 14.11
C VAL A 484 9.12 -19.13 14.77
N ARG A 485 10.21 -19.85 14.40
CA ARG A 485 11.56 -19.58 14.90
C ARG A 485 12.03 -18.17 14.55
N TRP A 486 11.72 -17.71 13.33
CA TRP A 486 12.07 -16.37 12.88
C TRP A 486 11.41 -15.29 13.76
N TRP A 487 10.09 -15.39 14.01
CA TRP A 487 9.38 -14.44 14.88
C TRP A 487 9.88 -14.53 16.34
N ALA A 488 10.23 -15.71 16.82
CA ALA A 488 10.82 -15.88 18.15
C ALA A 488 12.17 -15.13 18.27
N ALA A 489 13.05 -15.27 17.27
CA ALA A 489 14.32 -14.56 17.22
C ALA A 489 14.12 -13.03 17.09
N GLN A 490 13.15 -12.58 16.27
CA GLN A 490 12.76 -11.17 16.18
C GLN A 490 12.25 -10.64 17.53
N GLY A 491 11.42 -11.42 18.25
CA GLY A 491 10.94 -11.08 19.59
C GLY A 491 12.08 -10.89 20.57
N CYS A 492 13.06 -11.79 20.58
CA CYS A 492 14.28 -11.65 21.40
C CYS A 492 15.07 -10.40 21.02
N ALA A 493 15.23 -10.11 19.72
CA ALA A 493 15.87 -8.88 19.26
C ALA A 493 15.14 -7.61 19.73
N MET A 494 13.80 -7.61 19.70
CA MET A 494 12.97 -6.50 20.16
C MET A 494 13.01 -6.29 21.69
N LEU A 495 13.20 -7.35 22.48
CA LEU A 495 13.41 -7.27 23.92
C LEU A 495 14.81 -6.72 24.28
N GLY A 496 15.78 -6.84 23.36
CA GLY A 496 17.15 -6.38 23.61
C GLY A 496 17.79 -7.11 24.80
N LYS A 497 18.35 -6.37 25.74
CA LYS A 497 19.08 -6.94 26.91
C LYS A 497 18.21 -7.84 27.80
N ASP A 498 16.90 -7.64 27.83
CA ASP A 498 15.98 -8.48 28.62
C ASP A 498 15.89 -9.91 28.07
N ALA A 499 16.31 -10.15 26.82
CA ALA A 499 16.37 -11.48 26.22
C ALA A 499 17.64 -12.29 26.59
N LEU A 500 18.47 -11.84 27.55
CA LEU A 500 19.70 -12.55 27.96
C LEU A 500 19.48 -14.04 28.28
N PRO A 501 18.40 -14.48 28.93
CA PRO A 501 18.15 -15.92 29.15
C PRO A 501 18.01 -16.74 27.85
N ALA A 502 17.75 -16.13 26.69
CA ALA A 502 17.66 -16.79 25.40
C ALA A 502 19.02 -16.98 24.69
N GLU A 503 20.16 -16.47 25.26
CA GLU A 503 21.47 -16.44 24.60
C GLU A 503 21.89 -17.80 24.03
N ALA A 504 21.77 -18.87 24.81
CA ALA A 504 22.16 -20.21 24.36
C ALA A 504 21.32 -20.74 23.20
N SER A 505 20.00 -20.50 23.22
CA SER A 505 19.09 -20.89 22.12
C SER A 505 19.34 -20.06 20.87
N LEU A 506 19.56 -18.75 21.01
CA LEU A 506 19.91 -17.85 19.90
C LEU A 506 21.25 -18.25 19.26
N HIS A 507 22.26 -18.64 20.06
CA HIS A 507 23.53 -19.09 19.54
C HIS A 507 23.39 -20.33 18.65
N LYS A 508 22.54 -21.31 19.03
CA LYS A 508 22.23 -22.46 18.16
C LYS A 508 21.61 -22.02 16.83
N ARG A 509 20.80 -20.96 16.82
CA ARG A 509 20.12 -20.47 15.61
C ARG A 509 21.05 -19.75 14.64
N LEU A 510 22.28 -19.42 14.99
CA LEU A 510 23.29 -18.94 14.03
C LEU A 510 23.65 -19.99 12.95
N ALA A 511 23.38 -21.27 13.23
CA ALA A 511 23.54 -22.39 12.31
C ALA A 511 22.19 -22.97 11.84
N ASP A 512 21.07 -22.21 11.94
CA ASP A 512 19.75 -22.64 11.47
C ASP A 512 19.76 -22.93 9.97
N ALA A 513 18.87 -23.81 9.51
CA ALA A 513 18.71 -24.11 8.09
C ALA A 513 18.22 -22.89 7.29
N SER A 514 17.54 -21.94 7.95
CA SER A 514 17.03 -20.70 7.34
C SER A 514 17.98 -19.55 7.53
N GLY A 515 18.40 -18.91 6.43
CA GLY A 515 19.20 -17.68 6.46
C GLY A 515 18.53 -16.54 7.21
N ALA A 516 17.22 -16.40 7.09
CA ALA A 516 16.45 -15.38 7.80
C ALA A 516 16.47 -15.60 9.31
N VAL A 517 16.37 -16.85 9.78
CA VAL A 517 16.49 -17.19 11.22
C VAL A 517 17.90 -16.92 11.72
N GLN A 518 18.94 -17.25 10.94
CA GLN A 518 20.35 -16.94 11.27
C GLN A 518 20.54 -15.44 11.47
N ILE A 519 20.04 -14.61 10.55
CA ILE A 519 20.16 -13.15 10.59
C ILE A 519 19.40 -12.56 11.79
N ALA A 520 18.19 -13.06 12.07
CA ALA A 520 17.38 -12.62 13.21
C ALA A 520 18.04 -12.98 14.55
N ALA A 521 18.61 -14.18 14.66
CA ALA A 521 19.37 -14.61 15.83
C ALA A 521 20.66 -13.79 16.01
N ALA A 522 21.35 -13.47 14.92
CA ALA A 522 22.52 -12.60 14.95
C ALA A 522 22.15 -11.19 15.43
N GLU A 523 21.03 -10.60 14.96
CA GLU A 523 20.52 -9.32 15.47
C GLU A 523 20.27 -9.38 16.98
N ALA A 524 19.57 -10.43 17.45
CA ALA A 524 19.28 -10.59 18.86
C ALA A 524 20.57 -10.69 19.71
N LEU A 525 21.54 -11.52 19.31
CA LEU A 525 22.82 -11.65 20.00
C LEU A 525 23.63 -10.34 20.03
N ALA A 526 23.65 -9.61 18.90
CA ALA A 526 24.33 -8.32 18.87
C ALA A 526 23.70 -7.30 19.84
N ARG A 527 22.36 -7.29 19.95
CA ARG A 527 21.64 -6.45 20.92
C ARG A 527 21.83 -6.90 22.38
N LEU A 528 22.19 -8.16 22.61
CA LEU A 528 22.63 -8.67 23.90
C LEU A 528 24.09 -8.25 24.26
N GLY A 529 24.78 -7.54 23.37
CA GLY A 529 26.17 -7.14 23.54
C GLY A 529 27.19 -8.19 23.08
N LYS A 530 26.79 -9.10 22.18
CA LYS A 530 27.65 -10.16 21.62
C LYS A 530 27.86 -9.94 20.09
N PRO A 531 28.34 -8.77 19.64
CA PRO A 531 28.50 -8.51 18.20
C PRO A 531 29.53 -9.47 17.58
N ASP A 532 30.53 -9.95 18.30
CA ASP A 532 31.55 -10.87 17.78
C ASP A 532 30.95 -12.20 17.28
N LEU A 533 29.82 -12.66 17.86
CA LEU A 533 29.09 -13.83 17.40
C LEU A 533 28.21 -13.52 16.20
N ALA A 534 27.69 -12.31 16.10
CA ALA A 534 26.71 -11.89 15.10
C ALA A 534 27.36 -11.48 13.77
N LEU A 535 28.44 -10.69 13.81
CA LEU A 535 29.04 -10.07 12.63
C LEU A 535 29.49 -11.08 11.58
N PRO A 536 30.13 -12.23 11.89
CA PRO A 536 30.54 -13.22 10.89
C PRO A 536 29.33 -13.78 10.07
N VAL A 537 28.15 -13.91 10.71
CA VAL A 537 26.94 -14.38 10.05
C VAL A 537 26.39 -13.31 9.11
N LEU A 538 26.33 -12.06 9.56
CA LEU A 538 25.82 -10.94 8.76
C LEU A 538 26.73 -10.66 7.56
N GLU A 539 28.04 -10.69 7.72
CA GLU A 539 29.04 -10.52 6.67
C GLU A 539 28.89 -11.58 5.58
N ARG A 540 28.76 -12.85 5.98
CA ARG A 540 28.52 -13.95 5.02
C ARG A 540 27.28 -13.73 4.16
N TRP A 541 26.16 -13.27 4.73
CA TRP A 541 24.93 -13.06 3.99
C TRP A 541 24.98 -11.84 3.06
N ILE A 542 25.81 -10.83 3.35
CA ILE A 542 26.07 -9.73 2.41
C ILE A 542 26.88 -10.22 1.21
N GLU A 543 27.87 -11.09 1.41
CA GLU A 543 28.77 -11.57 0.37
C GLU A 543 28.11 -12.55 -0.61
N GLN A 544 27.00 -13.19 -0.21
CA GLN A 544 26.27 -14.12 -1.09
C GLN A 544 25.43 -13.35 -2.11
N GLU A 545 26.00 -13.04 -3.25
CA GLU A 545 25.46 -12.20 -4.33
C GLU A 545 24.07 -12.64 -4.85
N ASP A 546 23.79 -13.95 -4.87
CA ASP A 546 22.53 -14.53 -5.39
C ASP A 546 21.39 -14.50 -4.37
N ASN A 547 21.63 -14.08 -3.13
CA ASN A 547 20.67 -14.05 -2.05
C ASN A 547 20.24 -12.61 -1.71
N GLY A 548 19.72 -11.86 -2.69
CA GLY A 548 19.27 -10.49 -2.53
C GLY A 548 18.44 -10.21 -1.26
N PRO A 549 17.41 -11.02 -0.91
CA PRO A 549 16.63 -10.82 0.31
C PRO A 549 17.44 -10.94 1.61
N PHE A 550 18.38 -11.89 1.70
CA PHE A 550 19.17 -12.07 2.90
C PHE A 550 20.27 -11.01 3.01
N ALA A 551 20.85 -10.58 1.88
CA ALA A 551 21.79 -9.47 1.86
C ALA A 551 21.13 -8.16 2.32
N ILE A 552 19.87 -7.89 1.89
CA ILE A 552 19.08 -6.73 2.38
C ILE A 552 18.85 -6.84 3.89
N GLN A 553 18.42 -8.01 4.39
CA GLN A 553 18.17 -8.24 5.81
C GLN A 553 19.43 -8.03 6.65
N ALA A 554 20.57 -8.65 6.24
CA ALA A 554 21.85 -8.51 6.94
C ALA A 554 22.35 -7.05 6.91
N GLY A 555 22.26 -6.36 5.77
CA GLY A 555 22.59 -4.95 5.65
C GLY A 555 21.76 -4.05 6.58
N ASN A 556 20.44 -4.31 6.67
CA ASN A 556 19.57 -3.61 7.63
C ASN A 556 19.99 -3.84 9.07
N VAL A 557 20.37 -5.07 9.45
CA VAL A 557 20.87 -5.36 10.80
C VAL A 557 22.16 -4.59 11.06
N LEU A 558 23.15 -4.67 10.17
CA LEU A 558 24.42 -3.93 10.33
C LEU A 558 24.20 -2.42 10.46
N ASN A 559 23.27 -1.87 9.67
CA ASN A 559 22.92 -0.45 9.77
C ASN A 559 22.35 -0.10 11.15
N ARG A 560 21.46 -0.94 11.71
CA ARG A 560 20.87 -0.74 13.04
C ARG A 560 21.84 -0.92 14.18
N LEU A 561 22.86 -1.74 14.01
CA LEU A 561 23.92 -1.95 15.02
C LEU A 561 24.84 -0.73 15.18
N GLY A 562 24.87 0.18 14.20
CA GLY A 562 25.68 1.39 14.27
C GLY A 562 27.14 1.10 14.57
N SER A 563 27.72 1.74 15.58
CA SER A 563 29.13 1.58 15.94
C SER A 563 29.55 0.13 16.25
N ALA A 564 28.65 -0.74 16.70
CA ALA A 564 28.94 -2.15 16.93
C ALA A 564 29.23 -2.93 15.62
N ALA A 565 28.82 -2.42 14.45
CA ALA A 565 29.14 -2.98 13.15
C ALA A 565 30.49 -2.50 12.58
N LYS A 566 31.24 -1.62 13.29
CA LYS A 566 32.53 -1.07 12.83
C LYS A 566 33.56 -2.12 12.45
N PRO A 567 33.69 -3.28 13.12
CA PRO A 567 34.61 -4.33 12.69
C PRO A 567 34.36 -4.86 11.28
N SER A 568 33.09 -4.84 10.80
CA SER A 568 32.69 -5.29 9.46
C SER A 568 32.96 -4.26 8.34
N LEU A 569 33.42 -3.04 8.66
CA LEU A 569 33.57 -1.95 7.70
C LEU A 569 34.48 -2.30 6.51
N ALA A 570 35.65 -2.93 6.79
CA ALA A 570 36.59 -3.32 5.75
C ALA A 570 35.98 -4.35 4.76
N LYS A 571 35.24 -5.34 5.29
CA LYS A 571 34.58 -6.37 4.47
C LYS A 571 33.45 -5.78 3.63
N MET A 572 32.63 -4.89 4.21
CA MET A 572 31.58 -4.20 3.45
C MET A 572 32.14 -3.39 2.29
N LYS A 573 33.26 -2.67 2.49
CA LYS A 573 33.94 -1.94 1.42
C LYS A 573 34.53 -2.88 0.35
N ALA A 574 35.17 -3.96 0.76
CA ALA A 574 35.70 -4.97 -0.16
C ALA A 574 34.59 -5.55 -1.01
N TRP A 575 33.47 -5.95 -0.42
CA TRP A 575 32.31 -6.45 -1.15
C TRP A 575 31.79 -5.45 -2.20
N LEU A 576 31.58 -4.17 -1.83
CA LEU A 576 31.15 -3.14 -2.78
C LEU A 576 32.12 -2.95 -3.95
N SER A 577 33.45 -3.10 -3.71
CA SER A 577 34.47 -2.94 -4.74
C SER A 577 34.47 -4.07 -5.79
N LEU A 578 33.95 -5.25 -5.44
CA LEU A 578 33.84 -6.41 -6.33
C LEU A 578 32.61 -6.34 -7.26
N LEU A 579 31.65 -5.47 -6.96
CA LEU A 579 30.40 -5.40 -7.72
C LEU A 579 30.60 -4.71 -9.09
N SER A 580 30.03 -5.28 -10.13
CA SER A 580 29.95 -4.66 -11.46
C SER A 580 29.10 -3.40 -11.46
N ASN A 581 29.31 -2.51 -12.42
CA ASN A 581 28.53 -1.26 -12.53
C ASN A 581 27.01 -1.50 -12.64
N ALA A 582 26.58 -2.60 -13.26
CA ALA A 582 25.16 -2.98 -13.38
C ALA A 582 24.50 -3.31 -12.02
N LYS A 583 25.29 -3.68 -11.01
CA LYS A 583 24.81 -4.06 -9.67
C LYS A 583 24.95 -2.96 -8.61
N LYS A 584 25.47 -1.79 -8.98
CA LYS A 584 25.73 -0.68 -8.03
C LYS A 584 24.50 0.05 -7.50
N ASP A 585 23.31 -0.19 -8.06
CA ASP A 585 22.06 0.44 -7.61
C ASP A 585 21.00 -0.61 -7.22
N THR A 586 21.42 -1.64 -6.48
CA THR A 586 20.50 -2.63 -5.90
C THR A 586 20.21 -2.30 -4.43
N TYR A 587 19.11 -2.83 -3.89
CA TYR A 587 18.73 -2.56 -2.50
C TYR A 587 19.81 -3.00 -1.48
N PRO A 588 20.47 -4.18 -1.59
CA PRO A 588 21.60 -4.51 -0.73
C PRO A 588 22.72 -3.49 -0.77
N VAL A 589 23.06 -3.00 -1.98
CA VAL A 589 24.11 -1.98 -2.15
C VAL A 589 23.74 -0.68 -1.47
N ARG A 590 22.50 -0.22 -1.62
CA ARG A 590 22.03 1.02 -0.98
C ARG A 590 22.17 0.97 0.54
N ILE A 591 21.69 -0.11 1.18
CA ILE A 591 21.74 -0.22 2.64
C ILE A 591 23.17 -0.41 3.16
N VAL A 592 24.02 -1.17 2.48
CA VAL A 592 25.42 -1.35 2.87
C VAL A 592 26.23 -0.06 2.67
N THR A 593 26.04 0.66 1.55
CA THR A 593 26.66 1.97 1.34
C THR A 593 26.27 2.95 2.45
N ARG A 594 24.98 2.99 2.80
CA ARG A 594 24.49 3.79 3.91
C ARG A 594 25.19 3.43 5.22
N THR A 595 25.33 2.13 5.49
CA THR A 595 25.99 1.65 6.71
C THR A 595 27.44 2.12 6.78
N ILE A 596 28.16 2.05 5.67
CA ILE A 596 29.54 2.54 5.57
C ILE A 596 29.61 4.05 5.84
N ASP A 597 28.71 4.85 5.23
CA ASP A 597 28.66 6.30 5.42
C ASP A 597 28.43 6.69 6.90
N VAL A 598 27.51 6.00 7.57
CA VAL A 598 27.25 6.18 9.01
C VAL A 598 28.49 5.87 9.83
N LEU A 599 29.15 4.73 9.55
CA LEU A 599 30.34 4.28 10.31
C LEU A 599 31.57 5.18 10.09
N GLU A 600 31.65 5.88 8.96
CA GLU A 600 32.72 6.83 8.63
C GLU A 600 32.38 8.29 9.00
N GLY A 601 31.20 8.51 9.61
CA GLY A 601 30.78 9.85 10.02
C GLY A 601 30.37 10.75 8.86
N ARG A 602 30.08 10.18 7.67
CA ARG A 602 29.59 10.91 6.49
C ARG A 602 28.07 11.09 6.51
N GLU A 603 27.47 11.14 7.68
CA GLU A 603 26.00 11.20 7.87
C GLU A 603 25.30 12.41 7.25
N GLU A 604 26.03 13.44 6.80
CA GLU A 604 25.44 14.66 6.25
C GLU A 604 24.73 14.44 4.91
N SER A 605 25.09 13.39 4.15
CA SER A 605 24.34 13.04 2.95
C SER A 605 23.31 11.95 3.25
N LEU A 606 22.13 12.34 3.75
CA LEU A 606 20.93 11.50 3.70
C LEU A 606 20.46 11.24 2.25
N VAL A 607 21.15 11.86 1.29
CA VAL A 607 20.87 11.76 -0.14
C VAL A 607 21.92 10.89 -0.79
N TYR A 608 21.50 9.72 -1.29
CA TYR A 608 22.34 8.92 -2.18
C TYR A 608 22.23 9.46 -3.61
N PRO A 609 23.35 9.56 -4.34
CA PRO A 609 23.25 9.72 -5.78
C PRO A 609 22.65 8.44 -6.34
N THR A 610 21.33 8.42 -6.52
CA THR A 610 20.73 7.47 -7.45
C THR A 610 21.18 7.89 -8.82
N SER A 611 21.79 6.97 -9.57
CA SER A 611 22.07 7.21 -11.00
C SER A 611 20.79 7.74 -11.62
N ALA A 612 20.83 8.98 -12.11
CA ALA A 612 19.73 9.57 -12.83
C ALA A 612 19.38 8.64 -14.00
N LYS A 613 18.15 8.09 -13.97
CA LYS A 613 17.55 7.44 -15.14
C LYS A 613 17.09 8.51 -16.10
#